data_c24b0ca7c5407bd90051c4f605dea589
#
_entry.id   c24b0ca7c5407bd90051c4f605dea589
#
_cell.length_a   1.000
_cell.length_b   1.000
_cell.length_c   1.000
_cell.angle_alpha   90.00
_cell.angle_beta   90.00
_cell.angle_gamma   90.00
#
_symmetry.space_group_name_H-M   'P 1'
#
loop_
_entity.id
_entity.type
_entity.pdbx_description
1 polymer ?
#
loop_
_entity_poly.entity_id
_entity_poly.type
_entity_poly.pdbx_seq_one_letter_code
_entity_poly.pdbx_strand_id
1 'polypeptide(L)'
;MNISEKKMTIKVPGKLFFAGEYSVTKEGNLALITTIETNFEVRISATTGKSIFKTNVGLSDFEFSLSKIEFTKENPWNFALTALKNTLSAADSFEKKSVSKILSSSPEISLEIVSDLGFGENKKGYGSSASVVCGLVNAVNQFFDLQLSLEKRFEIAAKTHFEVQGSGSMGDIAAIMYGGSVFYQNHKRVIPLEIPWATYVVQTGKAAKTSEKIKIKLSDEFYQASNELVIELATAIDIQDFALFKEKLSENQLLLLENIPEGYMTKELAIALNLLNSYPEFAAKISGAGFGENIILFAQNTQAIAEVQNKLSEYGINLEKFKVAQKITEISLLKSRVRF
;
A
#
# COMPACT_ATOMS: atom_id res chain seq x y z
N MET A 1 20.75 -0.26 24.52
CA MET A 1 19.50 0.31 25.05
C MET A 1 18.73 -0.84 25.69
N ASN A 2 18.25 -0.68 26.91
CA ASN A 2 17.50 -1.76 27.56
C ASN A 2 16.17 -1.93 26.82
N ILE A 3 15.84 -3.14 26.36
CA ILE A 3 14.64 -3.42 25.55
C ILE A 3 13.34 -3.03 26.30
N SER A 4 13.36 -3.05 27.64
CA SER A 4 12.21 -2.67 28.49
C SER A 4 11.81 -1.19 28.40
N GLU A 5 12.69 -0.31 27.89
CA GLU A 5 12.43 1.13 27.72
C GLU A 5 12.27 1.51 26.24
N LYS A 6 12.40 0.53 25.33
CA LYS A 6 12.35 0.79 23.89
C LYS A 6 10.92 1.12 23.43
N LYS A 7 10.78 2.26 22.75
CA LYS A 7 9.55 2.66 22.08
C LYS A 7 9.90 3.12 20.66
N MET A 8 9.11 2.71 19.69
CA MET A 8 9.34 3.05 18.29
C MET A 8 8.03 3.35 17.60
N THR A 9 8.09 4.21 16.61
CA THR A 9 6.98 4.52 15.70
C THR A 9 7.48 4.41 14.26
N ILE A 10 6.79 3.62 13.48
CA ILE A 10 7.04 3.41 12.06
C ILE A 10 5.93 4.08 11.27
N LYS A 11 6.26 5.04 10.40
CA LYS A 11 5.34 5.58 9.39
C LYS A 11 5.28 4.65 8.20
N VAL A 12 4.08 4.37 7.74
CA VAL A 12 3.84 3.44 6.65
C VAL A 12 3.06 4.16 5.54
N PRO A 13 3.54 4.16 4.30
CA PRO A 13 2.80 4.74 3.20
C PRO A 13 1.58 3.90 2.81
N GLY A 14 0.67 4.53 2.08
CA GLY A 14 -0.29 3.85 1.23
C GLY A 14 0.26 3.62 -0.17
N LYS A 15 -0.57 3.09 -1.08
CA LYS A 15 -0.21 2.87 -2.49
C LYS A 15 -1.35 3.23 -3.44
N LEU A 16 -0.98 3.54 -4.69
CA LEU A 16 -1.89 3.73 -5.81
C LEU A 16 -1.33 3.01 -7.04
N PHE A 17 -2.15 2.17 -7.67
CA PHE A 17 -1.82 1.62 -8.99
C PHE A 17 -2.07 2.67 -10.07
N PHE A 18 -1.26 2.66 -11.12
CA PHE A 18 -1.52 3.47 -12.29
C PHE A 18 -1.34 2.73 -13.62
N ALA A 19 -0.89 1.47 -13.60
CA ALA A 19 -0.98 0.53 -14.72
C ALA A 19 -0.81 -0.91 -14.26
N GLY A 20 -1.33 -1.86 -15.03
CA GLY A 20 -1.17 -3.30 -14.80
C GLY A 20 -2.12 -3.90 -13.78
N GLU A 21 -3.14 -3.14 -13.33
CA GLU A 21 -4.19 -3.65 -12.46
C GLU A 21 -4.83 -4.89 -13.10
N TYR A 22 -5.29 -5.81 -12.26
CA TYR A 22 -5.82 -7.12 -12.65
C TYR A 22 -4.79 -8.02 -13.34
N SER A 23 -4.06 -7.52 -14.38
CA SER A 23 -3.04 -8.29 -15.09
C SER A 23 -1.96 -8.81 -14.16
N VAL A 24 -1.49 -7.98 -13.25
CA VAL A 24 -0.41 -8.29 -12.30
C VAL A 24 -0.74 -9.43 -11.33
N THR A 25 -1.99 -9.88 -11.25
CA THR A 25 -2.36 -11.06 -10.45
C THR A 25 -1.83 -12.37 -11.04
N LYS A 26 -1.55 -12.41 -12.34
CA LYS A 26 -0.87 -13.53 -13.01
C LYS A 26 0.64 -13.39 -12.83
N GLU A 27 1.30 -14.49 -12.44
CA GLU A 27 2.75 -14.52 -12.22
C GLU A 27 3.53 -14.03 -13.46
N GLY A 28 4.54 -13.22 -13.23
CA GLY A 28 5.40 -12.65 -14.28
C GLY A 28 4.85 -11.41 -14.95
N ASN A 29 3.57 -11.07 -14.76
CA ASN A 29 2.98 -9.86 -15.32
C ASN A 29 3.40 -8.61 -14.54
N LEU A 30 3.17 -7.46 -15.18
CA LEU A 30 3.76 -6.17 -14.84
C LEU A 30 2.74 -5.22 -14.22
N ALA A 31 3.22 -4.30 -13.38
CA ALA A 31 2.44 -3.15 -12.93
C ALA A 31 3.33 -1.94 -12.62
N LEU A 32 2.71 -0.76 -12.68
CA LEU A 32 3.26 0.49 -12.19
C LEU A 32 2.47 0.95 -10.97
N ILE A 33 3.17 1.16 -9.87
CA ILE A 33 2.56 1.47 -8.58
C ILE A 33 3.35 2.59 -7.93
N THR A 34 2.65 3.56 -7.35
CA THR A 34 3.28 4.62 -6.56
C THR A 34 2.83 4.56 -5.11
N THR A 35 3.67 5.01 -4.20
CA THR A 35 3.30 5.21 -2.80
C THR A 35 2.71 6.60 -2.59
N ILE A 36 1.91 6.73 -1.56
CA ILE A 36 1.33 7.99 -1.09
C ILE A 36 1.61 8.14 0.40
N GLU A 37 2.06 9.34 0.83
CA GLU A 37 2.17 9.64 2.27
C GLU A 37 0.80 9.57 2.94
N THR A 38 0.75 8.92 4.09
CA THR A 38 -0.46 8.76 4.90
C THR A 38 -0.16 8.97 6.37
N ASN A 39 -1.20 9.11 7.19
CA ASN A 39 -1.07 9.13 8.64
C ASN A 39 -1.17 7.72 9.25
N PHE A 40 -0.71 6.70 8.50
CA PHE A 40 -0.64 5.35 9.02
C PHE A 40 0.65 5.14 9.80
N GLU A 41 0.51 4.71 11.06
CA GLU A 41 1.63 4.46 11.96
C GLU A 41 1.48 3.11 12.65
N VAL A 42 2.60 2.43 12.85
CA VAL A 42 2.72 1.29 13.76
C VAL A 42 3.62 1.70 14.91
N ARG A 43 3.07 1.69 16.11
CA ARG A 43 3.80 2.00 17.36
C ARG A 43 4.04 0.71 18.12
N ILE A 44 5.27 0.47 18.55
CA ILE A 44 5.64 -0.70 19.34
C ILE A 44 6.41 -0.28 20.59
N SER A 45 6.08 -0.88 21.72
CA SER A 45 6.76 -0.65 22.99
C SER A 45 6.74 -1.91 23.84
N ALA A 46 7.70 -2.03 24.75
CA ALA A 46 7.64 -3.02 25.80
C ALA A 46 6.48 -2.75 26.77
N THR A 47 5.94 -3.81 27.37
CA THR A 47 4.91 -3.73 28.43
C THR A 47 5.22 -4.73 29.55
N THR A 48 4.70 -4.47 30.74
CA THR A 48 4.81 -5.35 31.90
C THR A 48 3.64 -6.33 32.03
N GLY A 49 2.57 -6.11 31.26
CA GLY A 49 1.40 -7.00 31.19
C GLY A 49 1.51 -8.00 30.06
N LYS A 50 0.37 -8.54 29.62
CA LYS A 50 0.30 -9.34 28.39
C LYS A 50 0.58 -8.49 27.16
N SER A 51 1.04 -9.12 26.09
CA SER A 51 1.10 -8.47 24.80
C SER A 51 -0.29 -8.07 24.32
N ILE A 52 -0.38 -6.91 23.63
CA ILE A 52 -1.67 -6.35 23.22
C ILE A 52 -1.56 -5.67 21.88
N PHE A 53 -2.55 -5.90 21.02
CA PHE A 53 -2.83 -5.09 19.84
C PHE A 53 -3.89 -4.04 20.15
N LYS A 54 -3.65 -2.80 19.70
CA LYS A 54 -4.56 -1.66 19.79
C LYS A 54 -4.70 -0.96 18.46
N THR A 55 -5.83 -0.27 18.24
CA THR A 55 -6.03 0.56 17.06
C THR A 55 -7.10 1.62 17.29
N ASN A 56 -7.05 2.69 16.47
CA ASN A 56 -8.06 3.75 16.44
C ASN A 56 -9.20 3.50 15.44
N VAL A 57 -9.21 2.36 14.72
CA VAL A 57 -10.22 2.09 13.66
C VAL A 57 -11.46 1.32 14.14
N GLY A 58 -11.70 1.27 15.44
CA GLY A 58 -12.93 0.70 16.01
C GLY A 58 -12.90 -0.81 16.27
N LEU A 59 -11.74 -1.47 16.17
CA LEU A 59 -11.58 -2.83 16.67
C LEU A 59 -11.30 -2.83 18.17
N SER A 60 -11.81 -3.84 18.87
CA SER A 60 -11.47 -4.07 20.28
C SER A 60 -10.00 -4.46 20.42
N ASP A 61 -9.39 -4.04 21.52
CA ASP A 61 -8.05 -4.45 21.90
C ASP A 61 -7.96 -5.97 21.96
N PHE A 62 -6.83 -6.53 21.56
CA PHE A 62 -6.59 -7.96 21.52
C PHE A 62 -5.36 -8.36 22.31
N GLU A 63 -5.58 -9.04 23.46
CA GLU A 63 -4.49 -9.57 24.29
C GLU A 63 -4.01 -10.93 23.76
N PHE A 64 -2.69 -11.14 23.80
CA PHE A 64 -2.04 -12.40 23.41
C PHE A 64 -0.77 -12.62 24.20
N SER A 65 -0.11 -13.76 24.02
CA SER A 65 1.24 -14.02 24.52
C SER A 65 2.20 -14.23 23.36
N LEU A 66 3.37 -13.60 23.42
CA LEU A 66 4.44 -13.81 22.43
C LEU A 66 4.90 -15.26 22.36
N SER A 67 4.84 -15.99 23.47
CA SER A 67 5.23 -17.41 23.53
C SER A 67 4.19 -18.35 22.90
N LYS A 68 2.94 -17.88 22.72
CA LYS A 68 1.84 -18.70 22.21
C LYS A 68 0.89 -17.83 21.36
N ILE A 69 1.26 -17.64 20.09
CA ILE A 69 0.42 -16.90 19.14
C ILE A 69 -0.58 -17.89 18.50
N GLU A 70 -1.84 -17.78 18.86
CA GLU A 70 -2.93 -18.60 18.31
C GLU A 70 -3.68 -17.88 17.21
N PHE A 71 -4.12 -18.63 16.20
CA PHE A 71 -4.87 -18.12 15.06
C PHE A 71 -6.29 -18.71 15.03
N THR A 72 -7.28 -17.85 14.82
CA THR A 72 -8.62 -18.28 14.43
C THR A 72 -8.97 -17.59 13.12
N LYS A 73 -9.67 -18.30 12.20
CA LYS A 73 -10.01 -17.73 10.87
C LYS A 73 -10.81 -16.42 10.93
N GLU A 74 -11.57 -16.24 12.00
CA GLU A 74 -12.47 -15.10 12.19
C GLU A 74 -11.84 -13.91 12.94
N ASN A 75 -10.57 -14.03 13.37
CA ASN A 75 -9.92 -12.97 14.13
C ASN A 75 -9.61 -11.77 13.23
N PRO A 76 -10.16 -10.57 13.52
CA PRO A 76 -9.88 -9.37 12.71
C PRO A 76 -8.42 -8.93 12.75
N TRP A 77 -7.63 -9.43 13.72
CA TRP A 77 -6.21 -9.17 13.86
C TRP A 77 -5.31 -10.15 13.09
N ASN A 78 -5.87 -11.04 12.24
CA ASN A 78 -5.09 -12.07 11.57
C ASN A 78 -3.90 -11.53 10.75
N PHE A 79 -4.05 -10.41 10.05
CA PHE A 79 -2.91 -9.79 9.36
C PHE A 79 -1.79 -9.41 10.34
N ALA A 80 -2.14 -8.84 11.48
CA ALA A 80 -1.19 -8.41 12.50
C ALA A 80 -0.50 -9.59 13.20
N LEU A 81 -1.29 -10.58 13.62
CA LEU A 81 -0.79 -11.80 14.27
C LEU A 81 0.15 -12.59 13.36
N THR A 82 -0.25 -12.77 12.08
CA THR A 82 0.54 -13.52 11.10
C THR A 82 1.83 -12.77 10.75
N ALA A 83 1.78 -11.43 10.61
CA ALA A 83 2.98 -10.62 10.39
C ALA A 83 3.98 -10.74 11.56
N LEU A 84 3.49 -10.61 12.77
CA LEU A 84 4.32 -10.77 13.98
C LEU A 84 4.98 -12.15 14.01
N LYS A 85 4.19 -13.23 13.89
CA LYS A 85 4.68 -14.61 13.91
C LYS A 85 5.72 -14.87 12.81
N ASN A 86 5.39 -14.53 11.56
CA ASN A 86 6.26 -14.81 10.42
C ASN A 86 7.59 -14.03 10.53
N THR A 87 7.54 -12.79 11.04
CA THR A 87 8.76 -11.99 11.24
C THR A 87 9.65 -12.58 12.34
N LEU A 88 9.08 -12.96 13.47
CA LEU A 88 9.84 -13.60 14.53
C LEU A 88 10.41 -14.96 14.10
N SER A 89 9.62 -15.78 13.40
CA SER A 89 10.07 -17.09 12.90
C SER A 89 11.18 -17.00 11.86
N ALA A 90 11.22 -15.92 11.06
CA ALA A 90 12.30 -15.73 10.09
C ALA A 90 13.67 -15.46 10.74
N ALA A 91 13.70 -14.94 11.98
CA ALA A 91 14.93 -14.73 12.71
C ALA A 91 15.61 -16.05 13.13
N ASP A 92 14.84 -17.13 13.37
CA ASP A 92 15.38 -18.45 13.72
C ASP A 92 16.27 -19.05 12.62
N SER A 93 15.95 -18.78 11.37
CA SER A 93 16.66 -19.38 10.23
C SER A 93 17.98 -18.67 9.89
N PHE A 94 18.20 -17.43 10.37
CA PHE A 94 19.34 -16.62 9.93
C PHE A 94 20.54 -16.58 10.91
N GLU A 95 20.32 -16.63 12.23
CA GLU A 95 21.41 -16.35 13.17
C GLU A 95 21.67 -17.41 14.25
N LYS A 96 21.14 -18.62 14.20
CA LYS A 96 21.26 -19.59 15.30
C LYS A 96 20.83 -19.06 16.70
N LYS A 97 20.26 -17.89 16.77
CA LYS A 97 19.59 -17.36 17.97
C LYS A 97 18.16 -17.86 17.91
N SER A 98 17.87 -18.94 18.61
CA SER A 98 16.52 -19.47 18.72
C SER A 98 15.53 -18.35 19.10
N VAL A 99 14.44 -18.19 18.33
CA VAL A 99 13.32 -17.26 18.65
C VAL A 99 12.87 -17.50 20.07
N SER A 100 12.88 -18.75 20.56
CA SER A 100 12.59 -19.08 21.94
C SER A 100 13.51 -18.33 22.93
N LYS A 101 14.78 -18.11 22.60
CA LYS A 101 15.70 -17.34 23.41
C LYS A 101 15.44 -15.83 23.34
N ILE A 102 15.08 -15.30 22.17
CA ILE A 102 14.66 -13.90 22.03
C ILE A 102 13.40 -13.68 22.86
N LEU A 103 12.39 -14.53 22.70
CA LEU A 103 11.10 -14.39 23.38
C LEU A 103 11.20 -14.61 24.89
N SER A 104 12.02 -15.56 25.37
CA SER A 104 12.20 -15.81 26.81
C SER A 104 12.96 -14.69 27.55
N SER A 105 13.74 -13.90 26.83
CA SER A 105 14.48 -12.75 27.39
C SER A 105 13.86 -11.39 27.07
N SER A 106 12.79 -11.36 26.25
CA SER A 106 12.12 -10.12 25.86
C SER A 106 10.88 -9.86 26.71
N PRO A 107 10.58 -8.58 26.99
CA PRO A 107 9.30 -8.23 27.59
C PRO A 107 8.15 -8.49 26.61
N GLU A 108 6.95 -8.65 27.15
CA GLU A 108 5.72 -8.56 26.35
C GLU A 108 5.62 -7.18 25.70
N ILE A 109 4.85 -7.06 24.62
CA ILE A 109 4.82 -5.87 23.78
C ILE A 109 3.41 -5.28 23.64
N SER A 110 3.36 -3.97 23.54
CA SER A 110 2.17 -3.24 23.07
C SER A 110 2.41 -2.78 21.63
N LEU A 111 1.53 -3.20 20.74
CA LEU A 111 1.50 -2.83 19.32
C LEU A 111 0.24 -2.02 19.06
N GLU A 112 0.40 -0.76 18.66
CA GLU A 112 -0.71 0.13 18.30
C GLU A 112 -0.65 0.47 16.83
N ILE A 113 -1.75 0.23 16.10
CA ILE A 113 -1.93 0.61 14.70
C ILE A 113 -2.83 1.85 14.67
N VAL A 114 -2.26 2.99 14.28
CA VAL A 114 -2.99 4.23 14.07
C VAL A 114 -3.16 4.43 12.57
N SER A 115 -4.40 4.57 12.11
CA SER A 115 -4.71 4.65 10.69
C SER A 115 -5.80 5.67 10.39
N ASP A 116 -5.58 6.45 9.33
CA ASP A 116 -6.60 7.29 8.68
C ASP A 116 -7.09 6.68 7.35
N LEU A 117 -6.62 5.46 7.00
CA LEU A 117 -6.94 4.79 5.73
C LEU A 117 -8.34 4.14 5.72
N GLY A 118 -9.05 4.23 6.83
CA GLY A 118 -10.35 3.61 7.00
C GLY A 118 -10.30 2.11 7.23
N PHE A 119 -11.42 1.55 7.69
CA PHE A 119 -11.60 0.13 7.95
C PHE A 119 -12.98 -0.34 7.44
N GLY A 120 -13.11 -1.60 7.04
CA GLY A 120 -14.37 -2.13 6.51
C GLY A 120 -14.81 -1.42 5.23
N GLU A 121 -16.03 -0.88 5.23
CA GLU A 121 -16.63 -0.17 4.09
C GLU A 121 -16.09 1.25 3.88
N ASN A 122 -15.41 1.82 4.88
CA ASN A 122 -14.87 3.19 4.83
C ASN A 122 -13.40 3.25 4.37
N LYS A 123 -12.90 2.23 3.67
CA LYS A 123 -11.51 2.20 3.17
C LYS A 123 -11.30 3.23 2.07
N LYS A 124 -10.17 3.94 2.14
CA LYS A 124 -9.75 4.93 1.12
C LYS A 124 -9.12 4.31 -0.15
N GLY A 125 -9.00 2.98 -0.27
CA GLY A 125 -8.37 2.33 -1.43
C GLY A 125 -6.84 2.37 -1.47
N TYR A 126 -6.19 2.86 -0.43
CA TYR A 126 -4.74 3.03 -0.36
C TYR A 126 -3.97 1.80 0.15
N GLY A 127 -4.60 0.62 0.23
CA GLY A 127 -3.93 -0.63 0.58
C GLY A 127 -3.73 -0.83 2.09
N SER A 128 -4.73 -0.52 2.93
CA SER A 128 -4.63 -0.60 4.40
C SER A 128 -4.14 -1.97 4.91
N SER A 129 -4.57 -3.10 4.33
CA SER A 129 -4.09 -4.44 4.73
C SER A 129 -2.58 -4.61 4.48
N ALA A 130 -2.10 -4.15 3.33
CA ALA A 130 -0.68 -4.16 3.01
C ALA A 130 0.12 -3.26 3.94
N SER A 131 -0.42 -2.06 4.29
CA SER A 131 0.20 -1.15 5.23
C SER A 131 0.33 -1.77 6.63
N VAL A 132 -0.69 -2.49 7.11
CA VAL A 132 -0.63 -3.24 8.38
C VAL A 132 0.51 -4.25 8.36
N VAL A 133 0.58 -5.08 7.33
CA VAL A 133 1.59 -6.15 7.23
C VAL A 133 3.00 -5.56 7.11
N CYS A 134 3.22 -4.63 6.18
CA CYS A 134 4.54 -4.01 5.98
C CYS A 134 5.00 -3.22 7.22
N GLY A 135 4.09 -2.49 7.85
CA GLY A 135 4.37 -1.74 9.07
C GLY A 135 4.80 -2.64 10.22
N LEU A 136 4.08 -3.73 10.44
CA LEU A 136 4.39 -4.67 11.51
C LEU A 136 5.69 -5.43 11.26
N VAL A 137 5.94 -5.92 10.04
CA VAL A 137 7.21 -6.57 9.68
C VAL A 137 8.39 -5.64 9.98
N ASN A 138 8.30 -4.35 9.61
CA ASN A 138 9.34 -3.38 9.88
C ASN A 138 9.46 -3.03 11.37
N ALA A 139 8.35 -2.82 12.07
CA ALA A 139 8.34 -2.52 13.50
C ALA A 139 8.97 -3.65 14.33
N VAL A 140 8.57 -4.89 14.05
CA VAL A 140 9.09 -6.09 14.75
C VAL A 140 10.58 -6.29 14.44
N ASN A 141 10.98 -6.19 13.16
CA ASN A 141 12.37 -6.29 12.76
C ASN A 141 13.27 -5.29 13.51
N GLN A 142 12.86 -4.04 13.60
CA GLN A 142 13.65 -3.00 14.26
C GLN A 142 13.55 -3.08 15.79
N PHE A 143 12.39 -3.40 16.34
CA PHE A 143 12.21 -3.50 17.79
C PHE A 143 13.07 -4.61 18.40
N PHE A 144 13.08 -5.79 17.77
CA PHE A 144 13.86 -6.94 18.23
C PHE A 144 15.28 -7.01 17.65
N ASP A 145 15.66 -6.01 16.83
CA ASP A 145 16.99 -5.93 16.18
C ASP A 145 17.33 -7.20 15.36
N LEU A 146 16.38 -7.63 14.53
CA LEU A 146 16.49 -8.89 13.79
C LEU A 146 17.41 -8.80 12.55
N GLN A 147 17.82 -7.61 12.14
CA GLN A 147 18.75 -7.33 11.03
C GLN A 147 18.30 -7.95 9.68
N LEU A 148 16.99 -8.11 9.46
CA LEU A 148 16.46 -8.65 8.22
C LEU A 148 16.68 -7.65 7.06
N SER A 149 17.19 -8.12 5.93
CA SER A 149 17.34 -7.31 4.71
C SER A 149 15.97 -6.82 4.19
N LEU A 150 15.98 -5.83 3.30
CA LEU A 150 14.75 -5.33 2.67
C LEU A 150 14.03 -6.44 1.90
N GLU A 151 14.78 -7.23 1.14
CA GLU A 151 14.26 -8.36 0.37
C GLU A 151 13.61 -9.39 1.29
N LYS A 152 14.27 -9.71 2.42
CA LYS A 152 13.70 -10.67 3.38
C LYS A 152 12.44 -10.16 4.05
N ARG A 153 12.39 -8.87 4.40
CA ARG A 153 11.16 -8.24 4.91
C ARG A 153 10.04 -8.23 3.89
N PHE A 154 10.36 -7.98 2.61
CA PHE A 154 9.39 -8.09 1.52
C PHE A 154 8.85 -9.52 1.38
N GLU A 155 9.72 -10.54 1.36
CA GLU A 155 9.30 -11.96 1.30
C GLU A 155 8.35 -12.31 2.47
N ILE A 156 8.69 -11.90 3.69
CA ILE A 156 7.87 -12.16 4.88
C ILE A 156 6.51 -11.46 4.76
N ALA A 157 6.50 -10.20 4.31
CA ALA A 157 5.27 -9.43 4.16
C ALA A 157 4.38 -10.02 3.06
N ALA A 158 4.96 -10.40 1.91
CA ALA A 158 4.24 -11.03 0.80
C ALA A 158 3.64 -12.38 1.21
N LYS A 159 4.43 -13.23 1.87
CA LYS A 159 3.97 -14.51 2.43
C LYS A 159 2.83 -14.31 3.42
N THR A 160 2.99 -13.39 4.37
CA THR A 160 1.98 -13.07 5.37
C THR A 160 0.67 -12.64 4.73
N HIS A 161 0.74 -11.73 3.76
CA HIS A 161 -0.45 -11.22 3.08
C HIS A 161 -1.17 -12.34 2.31
N PHE A 162 -0.39 -13.19 1.63
CA PHE A 162 -0.94 -14.34 0.90
C PHE A 162 -1.58 -15.37 1.84
N GLU A 163 -0.96 -15.71 2.98
CA GLU A 163 -1.50 -16.66 3.96
C GLU A 163 -2.86 -16.22 4.51
N VAL A 164 -3.04 -14.91 4.74
CA VAL A 164 -4.29 -14.39 5.33
C VAL A 164 -5.35 -14.14 4.25
N GLN A 165 -4.98 -13.58 3.10
CA GLN A 165 -5.93 -13.20 2.04
C GLN A 165 -6.22 -14.34 1.07
N GLY A 166 -5.31 -15.30 0.91
CA GLY A 166 -5.41 -16.44 0.01
C GLY A 166 -5.18 -16.13 -1.47
N SER A 167 -4.93 -14.88 -1.84
CA SER A 167 -4.68 -14.43 -3.21
C SER A 167 -4.10 -13.03 -3.25
N GLY A 168 -3.58 -12.61 -4.40
CA GLY A 168 -3.12 -11.25 -4.66
C GLY A 168 -1.78 -11.24 -5.38
N SER A 169 -1.45 -10.13 -6.01
CA SER A 169 -0.21 -9.93 -6.78
C SER A 169 0.98 -9.56 -5.91
N MET A 170 0.75 -9.18 -4.67
CA MET A 170 1.76 -8.59 -3.76
C MET A 170 2.37 -7.27 -4.27
N GLY A 171 1.79 -6.66 -5.30
CA GLY A 171 2.25 -5.38 -5.84
C GLY A 171 2.12 -4.22 -4.85
N ASP A 172 1.05 -4.20 -4.06
CA ASP A 172 0.85 -3.25 -2.97
C ASP A 172 1.90 -3.43 -1.86
N ILE A 173 2.21 -4.67 -1.48
CA ILE A 173 3.30 -4.99 -0.55
C ILE A 173 4.65 -4.51 -1.10
N ALA A 174 4.92 -4.76 -2.40
CA ALA A 174 6.15 -4.32 -3.05
C ALA A 174 6.29 -2.79 -3.00
N ALA A 175 5.27 -2.04 -3.44
CA ALA A 175 5.31 -0.59 -3.44
C ALA A 175 5.54 -0.02 -2.03
N ILE A 176 4.77 -0.47 -1.03
CA ILE A 176 4.88 0.00 0.36
C ILE A 176 6.24 -0.34 0.98
N MET A 177 6.76 -1.54 0.72
CA MET A 177 8.02 -1.99 1.31
C MET A 177 9.24 -1.27 0.71
N TYR A 178 9.26 -1.10 -0.61
CA TYR A 178 10.38 -0.45 -1.32
C TYR A 178 10.26 1.08 -1.31
N GLY A 179 9.04 1.62 -1.21
CA GLY A 179 8.76 3.06 -1.25
C GLY A 179 8.94 3.65 -2.65
N GLY A 180 8.57 4.92 -2.81
CA GLY A 180 8.64 5.60 -4.10
C GLY A 180 7.60 5.10 -5.09
N SER A 181 7.89 5.27 -6.38
CA SER A 181 7.16 4.61 -7.45
C SER A 181 7.97 3.41 -7.93
N VAL A 182 7.30 2.34 -8.33
CA VAL A 182 7.95 1.09 -8.71
C VAL A 182 7.37 0.51 -9.99
N PHE A 183 8.26 -0.01 -10.83
CA PHE A 183 7.94 -1.01 -11.83
C PHE A 183 8.03 -2.38 -11.15
N TYR A 184 6.91 -3.05 -11.07
CA TYR A 184 6.78 -4.34 -10.38
C TYR A 184 6.52 -5.46 -11.39
N GLN A 185 7.31 -6.52 -11.30
CA GLN A 185 7.04 -7.76 -12.00
C GLN A 185 6.72 -8.84 -10.98
N ASN A 186 5.49 -9.37 -11.05
CA ASN A 186 4.96 -10.31 -10.06
C ASN A 186 5.88 -11.53 -9.87
N HIS A 187 6.27 -11.79 -8.62
CA HIS A 187 7.21 -12.83 -8.17
C HIS A 187 8.62 -12.78 -8.77
N LYS A 188 9.03 -11.67 -9.41
CA LYS A 188 10.37 -11.59 -10.04
C LYS A 188 11.21 -10.41 -9.59
N ARG A 189 10.72 -9.18 -9.73
CA ARG A 189 11.54 -7.99 -9.43
C ARG A 189 10.73 -6.75 -9.10
N VAL A 190 11.39 -5.85 -8.37
CA VAL A 190 10.91 -4.49 -8.07
C VAL A 190 12.00 -3.52 -8.55
N ILE A 191 11.67 -2.60 -9.43
CA ILE A 191 12.60 -1.58 -9.95
C ILE A 191 12.04 -0.21 -9.56
N PRO A 192 12.81 0.63 -8.86
CA PRO A 192 12.40 1.99 -8.57
C PRO A 192 12.18 2.80 -9.85
N LEU A 193 11.15 3.66 -9.83
CA LEU A 193 10.83 4.63 -10.86
C LEU A 193 10.79 6.03 -10.26
N GLU A 194 11.17 7.02 -11.05
CA GLU A 194 11.05 8.42 -10.67
C GLU A 194 10.06 9.12 -11.61
N ILE A 195 8.89 9.51 -11.06
CA ILE A 195 7.84 10.17 -11.84
C ILE A 195 8.17 11.66 -11.88
N PRO A 196 8.39 12.25 -13.07
CA PRO A 196 8.84 13.65 -13.19
C PRO A 196 7.70 14.67 -13.07
N TRP A 197 6.45 14.22 -13.02
CA TRP A 197 5.27 15.09 -13.01
C TRP A 197 4.65 15.21 -11.62
N ALA A 198 3.93 16.32 -11.39
CA ALA A 198 3.18 16.50 -10.15
C ALA A 198 2.03 15.48 -10.06
N THR A 199 1.86 14.87 -8.90
CA THR A 199 0.89 13.80 -8.68
C THR A 199 -0.24 14.24 -7.75
N TYR A 200 -1.45 13.85 -8.11
CA TYR A 200 -2.67 14.12 -7.35
C TYR A 200 -3.53 12.87 -7.26
N VAL A 201 -4.32 12.80 -6.21
CA VAL A 201 -5.38 11.81 -6.05
C VAL A 201 -6.73 12.50 -6.10
N VAL A 202 -7.67 11.91 -6.81
CA VAL A 202 -9.06 12.37 -6.87
C VAL A 202 -9.92 11.33 -6.17
N GLN A 203 -10.58 11.76 -5.11
CA GLN A 203 -11.43 10.92 -4.26
C GLN A 203 -12.90 11.21 -4.56
N THR A 204 -13.64 10.19 -4.99
CA THR A 204 -15.07 10.35 -5.31
C THR A 204 -15.97 10.33 -4.06
N GLY A 205 -15.40 10.08 -2.87
CA GLY A 205 -16.14 9.98 -1.62
C GLY A 205 -16.96 8.69 -1.47
N LYS A 206 -16.91 7.79 -2.46
CA LYS A 206 -17.55 6.48 -2.39
C LYS A 206 -16.49 5.41 -2.17
N ALA A 207 -16.64 4.66 -1.07
CA ALA A 207 -15.86 3.44 -0.92
C ALA A 207 -16.27 2.45 -2.03
N ALA A 208 -15.30 1.76 -2.63
CA ALA A 208 -15.63 0.61 -3.43
C ALA A 208 -16.48 -0.32 -2.54
N LYS A 209 -17.70 -0.60 -2.94
CA LYS A 209 -18.38 -1.78 -2.41
C LYS A 209 -17.38 -2.89 -2.69
N THR A 210 -16.90 -3.57 -1.63
CA THR A 210 -16.08 -4.76 -1.76
C THR A 210 -16.97 -5.74 -2.54
N SER A 211 -16.97 -5.54 -3.87
CA SER A 211 -17.64 -6.46 -4.78
C SER A 211 -17.06 -7.79 -4.40
N GLU A 212 -17.91 -8.72 -4.01
CA GLU A 212 -17.58 -10.13 -3.89
C GLU A 212 -16.53 -10.39 -4.94
N LYS A 213 -15.38 -10.96 -4.57
CA LYS A 213 -14.21 -11.17 -5.43
C LYS A 213 -14.72 -11.77 -6.75
N ILE A 214 -15.08 -10.90 -7.68
CA ILE A 214 -15.58 -11.30 -8.98
C ILE A 214 -14.39 -12.01 -9.60
N LYS A 215 -14.49 -13.31 -9.76
CA LYS A 215 -13.49 -14.09 -10.48
C LYS A 215 -13.60 -13.70 -11.96
N ILE A 216 -12.96 -12.58 -12.30
CA ILE A 216 -12.91 -12.09 -13.67
C ILE A 216 -11.96 -13.03 -14.42
N LYS A 217 -12.46 -13.68 -15.43
CA LYS A 217 -11.64 -14.48 -16.33
C LYS A 217 -11.19 -13.55 -17.46
N LEU A 218 -9.94 -13.15 -17.42
CA LEU A 218 -9.30 -12.31 -18.43
C LEU A 218 -8.63 -13.18 -19.50
N SER A 219 -8.58 -12.68 -20.73
CA SER A 219 -7.98 -13.38 -21.86
C SER A 219 -6.44 -13.21 -21.88
N ASP A 220 -5.74 -14.04 -22.64
CA ASP A 220 -4.29 -13.91 -22.82
C ASP A 220 -3.95 -12.62 -23.58
N GLU A 221 -4.81 -12.17 -24.50
CA GLU A 221 -4.68 -10.91 -25.22
C GLU A 221 -4.72 -9.71 -24.25
N PHE A 222 -5.63 -9.75 -23.24
CA PHE A 222 -5.67 -8.72 -22.20
C PHE A 222 -4.33 -8.68 -21.42
N TYR A 223 -3.80 -9.85 -21.03
CA TYR A 223 -2.54 -9.91 -20.28
C TYR A 223 -1.37 -9.37 -21.10
N GLN A 224 -1.32 -9.71 -22.39
CA GLN A 224 -0.29 -9.23 -23.29
C GLN A 224 -0.37 -7.72 -23.47
N ALA A 225 -1.55 -7.19 -23.87
CA ALA A 225 -1.78 -5.75 -24.07
C ALA A 225 -1.46 -4.95 -22.79
N SER A 226 -1.89 -5.45 -21.62
CA SER A 226 -1.58 -4.80 -20.35
C SER A 226 -0.08 -4.73 -20.07
N ASN A 227 0.68 -5.79 -20.33
CA ASN A 227 2.13 -5.79 -20.15
C ASN A 227 2.84 -4.84 -21.11
N GLU A 228 2.43 -4.80 -22.38
CA GLU A 228 2.96 -3.88 -23.39
C GLU A 228 2.76 -2.42 -22.96
N LEU A 229 1.53 -2.06 -22.54
CA LEU A 229 1.22 -0.72 -22.03
C LEU A 229 2.02 -0.34 -20.79
N VAL A 230 2.25 -1.28 -19.87
CA VAL A 230 3.10 -1.04 -18.69
C VAL A 230 4.54 -0.71 -19.10
N ILE A 231 5.09 -1.40 -20.09
CA ILE A 231 6.44 -1.15 -20.61
C ILE A 231 6.50 0.22 -21.30
N GLU A 232 5.52 0.54 -22.15
CA GLU A 232 5.46 1.83 -22.86
C GLU A 232 5.31 3.01 -21.89
N LEU A 233 4.49 2.86 -20.85
CA LEU A 233 4.35 3.86 -19.78
C LEU A 233 5.66 4.05 -19.00
N ALA A 234 6.35 2.97 -18.66
CA ALA A 234 7.64 3.04 -17.98
C ALA A 234 8.69 3.73 -18.88
N THR A 235 8.66 3.44 -20.18
CA THR A 235 9.53 4.09 -21.18
C THR A 235 9.23 5.58 -21.28
N ALA A 236 7.96 5.97 -21.36
CA ALA A 236 7.55 7.38 -21.41
C ALA A 236 7.97 8.17 -20.15
N ILE A 237 7.96 7.52 -18.99
CA ILE A 237 8.48 8.10 -17.73
C ILE A 237 10.00 8.30 -17.82
N ASP A 238 10.73 7.29 -18.28
CA ASP A 238 12.20 7.32 -18.37
C ASP A 238 12.69 8.43 -19.30
N ILE A 239 12.04 8.58 -20.47
CA ILE A 239 12.38 9.65 -21.43
C ILE A 239 11.63 10.97 -21.16
N GLN A 240 10.83 11.04 -20.10
CA GLN A 240 10.04 12.22 -19.68
C GLN A 240 9.07 12.77 -20.76
N ASP A 241 8.56 11.91 -21.63
CA ASP A 241 7.56 12.26 -22.65
C ASP A 241 6.15 12.20 -22.08
N PHE A 242 5.63 13.37 -21.69
CA PHE A 242 4.28 13.46 -21.13
C PHE A 242 3.17 13.14 -22.14
N ALA A 243 3.36 13.47 -23.40
CA ALA A 243 2.34 13.23 -24.43
C ALA A 243 2.16 11.73 -24.67
N LEU A 244 3.27 11.00 -24.82
CA LEU A 244 3.27 9.53 -24.91
C LEU A 244 2.71 8.90 -23.62
N PHE A 245 3.13 9.38 -22.44
CA PHE A 245 2.60 8.89 -21.16
C PHE A 245 1.09 9.05 -21.06
N LYS A 246 0.54 10.23 -21.41
CA LYS A 246 -0.90 10.50 -21.40
C LYS A 246 -1.66 9.58 -22.38
N GLU A 247 -1.14 9.40 -23.59
CA GLU A 247 -1.70 8.49 -24.59
C GLU A 247 -1.79 7.07 -24.04
N LYS A 248 -0.68 6.51 -23.57
CA LYS A 248 -0.62 5.13 -23.07
C LYS A 248 -1.39 4.91 -21.78
N LEU A 249 -1.48 5.93 -20.91
CA LEU A 249 -2.32 5.88 -19.72
C LEU A 249 -3.82 5.82 -20.10
N SER A 250 -4.21 6.55 -21.12
CA SER A 250 -5.58 6.52 -21.65
C SER A 250 -5.91 5.17 -22.32
N GLU A 251 -4.99 4.60 -23.08
CA GLU A 251 -5.14 3.25 -23.65
C GLU A 251 -5.27 2.18 -22.55
N ASN A 252 -4.47 2.26 -21.47
CA ASN A 252 -4.59 1.36 -20.34
C ASN A 252 -5.95 1.51 -19.63
N GLN A 253 -6.48 2.74 -19.51
CA GLN A 253 -7.83 2.96 -18.99
C GLN A 253 -8.90 2.34 -19.88
N LEU A 254 -8.79 2.45 -21.21
CA LEU A 254 -9.72 1.84 -22.16
C LEU A 254 -9.66 0.32 -22.10
N LEU A 255 -8.46 -0.28 -22.06
CA LEU A 255 -8.29 -1.71 -21.93
C LEU A 255 -9.02 -2.27 -20.68
N LEU A 256 -8.97 -1.55 -19.56
CA LEU A 256 -9.69 -1.94 -18.35
C LEU A 256 -11.21 -1.80 -18.51
N LEU A 257 -11.69 -0.72 -19.15
CA LEU A 257 -13.12 -0.50 -19.41
C LEU A 257 -13.74 -1.58 -20.28
N GLU A 258 -13.00 -2.10 -21.25
CA GLU A 258 -13.47 -3.11 -22.18
C GLU A 258 -13.47 -4.53 -21.55
N ASN A 259 -12.63 -4.78 -20.57
CA ASN A 259 -12.40 -6.13 -20.03
C ASN A 259 -12.92 -6.34 -18.61
N ILE A 260 -13.14 -5.27 -17.84
CA ILE A 260 -13.62 -5.36 -16.47
C ILE A 260 -15.14 -5.18 -16.44
N PRO A 261 -15.90 -5.95 -15.63
CA PRO A 261 -17.36 -5.93 -15.63
C PRO A 261 -17.98 -4.56 -15.32
N GLU A 262 -19.26 -4.46 -15.64
CA GLU A 262 -20.11 -3.32 -15.32
C GLU A 262 -19.97 -2.90 -13.86
N GLY A 263 -19.88 -1.57 -13.64
CA GLY A 263 -19.67 -0.97 -12.31
C GLY A 263 -18.20 -0.59 -12.03
N TYR A 264 -17.25 -1.05 -12.84
CA TYR A 264 -15.86 -0.60 -12.73
C TYR A 264 -15.74 0.93 -12.78
N MET A 265 -16.44 1.57 -13.74
CA MET A 265 -16.57 3.02 -13.84
C MET A 265 -17.91 3.46 -13.26
N THR A 266 -17.91 4.12 -12.10
CA THR A 266 -19.10 4.76 -11.54
C THR A 266 -19.35 6.10 -12.22
N LYS A 267 -20.54 6.67 -11.98
CA LYS A 267 -20.90 8.00 -12.52
C LYS A 267 -19.92 9.08 -12.10
N GLU A 268 -19.49 9.06 -10.83
CA GLU A 268 -18.57 10.05 -10.26
C GLU A 268 -17.17 9.90 -10.88
N LEU A 269 -16.69 8.66 -11.06
CA LEU A 269 -15.44 8.39 -11.77
C LEU A 269 -15.48 8.89 -13.21
N ALA A 270 -16.59 8.67 -13.93
CA ALA A 270 -16.74 9.14 -15.30
C ALA A 270 -16.74 10.68 -15.39
N ILE A 271 -17.47 11.38 -14.50
CA ILE A 271 -17.46 12.84 -14.42
C ILE A 271 -16.04 13.36 -14.22
N ALA A 272 -15.34 12.82 -13.21
CA ALA A 272 -13.99 13.26 -12.89
C ALA A 272 -13.00 12.99 -14.03
N LEU A 273 -13.00 11.78 -14.61
CA LEU A 273 -12.09 11.44 -15.72
C LEU A 273 -12.33 12.30 -16.97
N ASN A 274 -13.60 12.52 -17.35
CA ASN A 274 -13.93 13.35 -18.49
C ASN A 274 -13.45 14.79 -18.30
N LEU A 275 -13.65 15.34 -17.09
CA LEU A 275 -13.17 16.69 -16.77
C LEU A 275 -11.64 16.75 -16.81
N LEU A 276 -10.95 15.84 -16.11
CA LEU A 276 -9.49 15.83 -16.01
C LEU A 276 -8.83 15.65 -17.37
N ASN A 277 -9.29 14.68 -18.17
CA ASN A 277 -8.68 14.37 -19.45
C ASN A 277 -9.03 15.39 -20.56
N SER A 278 -9.96 16.34 -20.31
CA SER A 278 -10.21 17.46 -21.22
C SER A 278 -9.08 18.51 -21.21
N TYR A 279 -8.19 18.48 -20.21
CA TYR A 279 -7.03 19.36 -20.13
C TYR A 279 -5.81 18.67 -20.75
N PRO A 280 -5.10 19.31 -21.70
CA PRO A 280 -3.94 18.71 -22.37
C PRO A 280 -2.78 18.39 -21.41
N GLU A 281 -2.59 19.19 -20.38
CA GLU A 281 -1.54 19.05 -19.36
C GLU A 281 -1.81 17.99 -18.32
N PHE A 282 -2.95 17.29 -18.35
CA PHE A 282 -3.34 16.29 -17.39
C PHE A 282 -3.42 14.89 -18.02
N ALA A 283 -2.97 13.90 -17.27
CA ALA A 283 -3.15 12.49 -17.56
C ALA A 283 -3.76 11.80 -16.32
N ALA A 284 -4.98 11.30 -16.47
CA ALA A 284 -5.73 10.74 -15.34
C ALA A 284 -6.30 9.37 -15.67
N LYS A 285 -6.34 8.50 -14.65
CA LYS A 285 -6.82 7.12 -14.74
C LYS A 285 -7.39 6.65 -13.40
N ILE A 286 -8.36 5.74 -13.43
CA ILE A 286 -8.84 5.02 -12.24
C ILE A 286 -7.66 4.22 -11.65
N SER A 287 -7.46 4.32 -10.35
CA SER A 287 -6.43 3.58 -9.62
C SER A 287 -7.03 2.34 -8.94
N GLY A 288 -6.36 1.20 -9.10
CA GLY A 288 -6.74 -0.05 -8.43
C GLY A 288 -7.93 -0.76 -9.03
N ALA A 289 -8.80 -1.30 -8.18
CA ALA A 289 -9.91 -2.15 -8.63
C ALA A 289 -11.05 -1.39 -9.34
N GLY A 290 -11.12 -0.08 -9.24
CA GLY A 290 -12.25 0.71 -9.72
C GLY A 290 -13.40 0.72 -8.71
N PHE A 291 -14.65 0.67 -9.21
CA PHE A 291 -15.88 0.61 -8.41
C PHE A 291 -16.10 1.79 -7.44
N GLY A 292 -15.50 2.96 -7.71
CA GLY A 292 -15.76 4.20 -6.99
C GLY A 292 -14.62 4.68 -6.11
N GLU A 293 -13.46 4.01 -6.08
CA GLU A 293 -12.37 4.42 -5.17
C GLU A 293 -11.69 5.73 -5.62
N ASN A 294 -10.61 5.66 -6.35
CA ASN A 294 -9.74 6.79 -6.62
C ASN A 294 -9.39 6.91 -8.10
N ILE A 295 -9.07 8.14 -8.50
CA ILE A 295 -8.35 8.42 -9.74
C ILE A 295 -6.97 8.94 -9.35
N ILE A 296 -5.93 8.49 -10.04
CA ILE A 296 -4.61 9.10 -10.02
C ILE A 296 -4.49 10.08 -11.16
N LEU A 297 -3.97 11.26 -10.87
CA LEU A 297 -3.74 12.34 -11.83
C LEU A 297 -2.26 12.73 -11.84
N PHE A 298 -1.69 12.78 -13.03
CA PHE A 298 -0.37 13.34 -13.31
C PHE A 298 -0.54 14.66 -14.04
N ALA A 299 0.16 15.70 -13.59
CA ALA A 299 0.09 17.03 -14.18
C ALA A 299 1.46 17.50 -14.66
N GLN A 300 1.57 17.78 -15.96
CA GLN A 300 2.77 18.34 -16.57
C GLN A 300 3.00 19.78 -16.07
N ASN A 301 1.93 20.54 -15.90
CA ASN A 301 1.93 21.82 -15.18
C ASN A 301 0.71 21.90 -14.26
N THR A 302 0.71 22.86 -13.35
CA THR A 302 -0.30 22.93 -12.27
C THR A 302 -1.21 24.16 -12.38
N GLN A 303 -1.20 24.89 -13.49
CA GLN A 303 -1.94 26.14 -13.65
C GLN A 303 -3.45 25.95 -13.55
N ALA A 304 -3.99 24.90 -14.15
CA ALA A 304 -5.43 24.62 -14.17
C ALA A 304 -5.92 23.88 -12.90
N ILE A 305 -5.05 23.47 -11.98
CA ILE A 305 -5.44 22.63 -10.80
C ILE A 305 -6.52 23.29 -9.96
N ALA A 306 -6.39 24.59 -9.65
CA ALA A 306 -7.37 25.29 -8.82
C ALA A 306 -8.75 25.37 -9.49
N GLU A 307 -8.79 25.62 -10.79
CA GLU A 307 -10.04 25.65 -11.58
C GLU A 307 -10.71 24.27 -11.58
N VAL A 308 -9.93 23.23 -11.85
CA VAL A 308 -10.43 21.85 -11.89
C VAL A 308 -10.92 21.39 -10.54
N GLN A 309 -10.21 21.74 -9.45
CA GLN A 309 -10.63 21.44 -8.08
C GLN A 309 -11.99 22.08 -7.77
N ASN A 310 -12.21 23.33 -8.17
CA ASN A 310 -13.50 24.01 -7.97
C ASN A 310 -14.62 23.28 -8.73
N LYS A 311 -14.41 22.93 -10.00
CA LYS A 311 -15.38 22.17 -10.79
C LYS A 311 -15.70 20.80 -10.20
N LEU A 312 -14.69 20.05 -9.75
CA LEU A 312 -14.88 18.75 -9.11
C LEU A 312 -15.65 18.85 -7.78
N SER A 313 -15.41 19.93 -7.02
CA SER A 313 -16.07 20.17 -5.73
C SER A 313 -17.58 20.35 -5.89
N GLU A 314 -18.08 20.85 -7.02
CA GLU A 314 -19.51 20.96 -7.34
C GLU A 314 -20.20 19.58 -7.37
N TYR A 315 -19.45 18.53 -7.61
CA TYR A 315 -19.91 17.13 -7.59
C TYR A 315 -19.56 16.38 -6.29
N GLY A 316 -19.03 17.08 -5.28
CA GLY A 316 -18.57 16.45 -4.03
C GLY A 316 -17.29 15.61 -4.20
N ILE A 317 -16.54 15.83 -5.28
CA ILE A 317 -15.30 15.11 -5.60
C ILE A 317 -14.11 15.94 -5.12
N ASN A 318 -13.22 15.34 -4.36
CA ASN A 318 -12.04 16.00 -3.81
C ASN A 318 -10.80 15.71 -4.67
N LEU A 319 -10.00 16.74 -4.93
CA LEU A 319 -8.70 16.67 -5.59
C LEU A 319 -7.63 17.08 -4.58
N GLU A 320 -6.67 16.22 -4.33
CA GLU A 320 -5.62 16.46 -3.35
C GLU A 320 -4.24 16.16 -3.94
N LYS A 321 -3.31 17.11 -3.78
CA LYS A 321 -1.91 16.85 -4.10
C LYS A 321 -1.33 15.89 -3.07
N PHE A 322 -0.70 14.82 -3.53
CA PHE A 322 0.00 13.93 -2.61
C PHE A 322 1.52 13.96 -2.85
N LYS A 323 2.24 13.58 -1.81
CA LYS A 323 3.66 13.31 -1.91
C LYS A 323 3.89 11.83 -2.08
N VAL A 324 4.74 11.48 -3.03
CA VAL A 324 5.25 10.12 -3.17
C VAL A 324 6.12 9.83 -1.94
N ALA A 325 5.65 8.88 -1.13
CA ALA A 325 6.36 8.50 0.08
C ALA A 325 7.60 7.71 -0.28
N GLN A 326 8.72 8.07 0.28
CA GLN A 326 9.94 7.29 0.17
C GLN A 326 9.82 5.96 0.93
N LYS A 327 10.89 5.34 1.36
CA LYS A 327 10.86 4.09 2.14
C LYS A 327 10.14 4.26 3.47
N ILE A 328 9.63 3.16 4.04
CA ILE A 328 9.15 3.13 5.42
C ILE A 328 10.21 3.70 6.35
N THR A 329 9.86 4.74 7.11
CA THR A 329 10.78 5.46 7.98
C THR A 329 10.43 5.28 9.45
N GLU A 330 11.45 5.17 10.29
CA GLU A 330 11.32 5.30 11.73
C GLU A 330 11.25 6.77 12.11
N ILE A 331 10.25 7.14 12.92
CA ILE A 331 10.27 8.42 13.63
C ILE A 331 11.10 8.20 14.90
N SER A 332 12.39 8.52 14.85
CA SER A 332 13.14 8.61 16.09
C SER A 332 12.55 9.76 16.92
N LEU A 333 11.98 9.42 18.09
CA LEU A 333 11.68 10.42 19.10
C LEU A 333 13.00 11.06 19.48
N LEU A 334 13.28 12.25 18.91
CA LEU A 334 14.36 13.10 19.36
C LEU A 334 14.16 13.29 20.86
N LYS A 335 15.04 12.67 21.66
CA LYS A 335 15.13 12.95 23.08
C LYS A 335 15.24 14.46 23.21
N SER A 336 14.19 15.11 23.71
CA SER A 336 14.30 16.47 24.21
C SER A 336 15.45 16.45 25.24
N ARG A 337 16.63 16.94 24.84
CA ARG A 337 17.67 17.28 25.77
C ARG A 337 17.15 18.48 26.57
N VAL A 338 16.50 18.18 27.67
CA VAL A 338 16.38 19.17 28.73
C VAL A 338 17.79 19.37 29.24
N ARG A 339 18.40 20.49 28.85
CA ARG A 339 19.58 21.03 29.52
C ARG A 339 19.07 21.72 30.78
N PHE A 340 19.45 21.20 31.93
CA PHE A 340 19.48 21.94 33.16
C PHE A 340 20.66 22.92 33.14
#